data_d10ea752d642e7ebea02bee2d569018d
#
_entry.id   d10ea752d642e7ebea02bee2d569018d
#
_cell.length_a   1.000
_cell.length_b   1.000
_cell.length_c   1.000
_cell.angle_alpha   90.00
_cell.angle_beta   90.00
_cell.angle_gamma   90.00
#
_symmetry.space_group_name_H-M   'P 1'
#
loop_
_entity.id
_entity.type
_entity.pdbx_description
1 polymer ?
#
loop_
_entity_poly.entity_id
_entity_poly.type
_entity_poly.pdbx_seq_one_letter_code
_entity_poly.pdbx_strand_id
1 'polypeptide(L)'
;MRVCVLSDEYIEDFNPAPYLKDYDWKMVTLTAPVAEKIRALAESGDFDVFLNVCEGYEFEDEEDEELGYEAIEVVAALEALNLPFTGADSRCFDPTREEMQSVADANGVGFAKGYRVYSVEEAEQLVKNLRFPIMIKHPKSYGSTGMFKDSRADTLEQVLTQVKRVCSEFGAARMEEFIVGKEFNVLVVDNPDDIENPFVYPPAELIFPVGEEFWHTDIKWDYNIPFDFKEVTDPELKAKLQNEGKRMFQAMGIAGYGRCDVRMNEKGELFILEINPNPAIMLSPKEYGPADYMILYDKDGYKGFFDRIFKSAFRRQKMRSA
;
A
#
# COMPACT_ATOMS: atom_id res chain seq x y z
N MET A 1 -2.43 -23.67 -15.02
CA MET A 1 -2.79 -23.07 -13.72
C MET A 1 -4.00 -22.18 -13.98
N ARG A 2 -5.08 -22.43 -13.24
CA ARG A 2 -6.35 -21.71 -13.34
C ARG A 2 -6.40 -20.68 -12.22
N VAL A 3 -6.53 -19.41 -12.59
CA VAL A 3 -6.45 -18.27 -11.68
C VAL A 3 -7.85 -17.68 -11.47
N CYS A 4 -8.30 -17.58 -10.23
CA CYS A 4 -9.46 -16.78 -9.86
C CYS A 4 -8.98 -15.37 -9.54
N VAL A 5 -9.37 -14.37 -10.31
CA VAL A 5 -9.11 -12.96 -9.97
C VAL A 5 -10.30 -12.48 -9.13
N LEU A 6 -10.05 -12.19 -7.86
CA LEU A 6 -11.04 -11.60 -6.97
C LEU A 6 -10.91 -10.08 -7.02
N SER A 7 -11.99 -9.38 -7.36
CA SER A 7 -12.03 -7.91 -7.48
C SER A 7 -13.30 -7.33 -6.86
N ASP A 8 -13.29 -6.03 -6.63
CA ASP A 8 -14.42 -5.25 -6.14
C ASP A 8 -15.30 -4.77 -7.31
N GLU A 9 -16.57 -4.50 -7.05
CA GLU A 9 -17.54 -4.11 -8.09
C GLU A 9 -17.24 -2.73 -8.68
N TYR A 10 -16.69 -1.81 -7.90
CA TYR A 10 -16.44 -0.43 -8.32
C TYR A 10 -15.27 -0.24 -9.30
N ILE A 11 -14.49 -1.30 -9.58
CA ILE A 11 -13.36 -1.21 -10.51
C ILE A 11 -13.86 -1.44 -11.95
N GLU A 12 -14.65 -0.52 -12.48
CA GLU A 12 -15.27 -0.64 -13.82
C GLU A 12 -14.26 -0.82 -14.96
N ASP A 13 -13.10 -0.13 -14.89
CA ASP A 13 -12.06 -0.15 -15.91
C ASP A 13 -10.97 -1.20 -15.65
N PHE A 14 -11.10 -2.02 -14.59
CA PHE A 14 -10.12 -3.03 -14.27
C PHE A 14 -10.16 -4.19 -15.28
N ASN A 15 -9.10 -4.33 -16.04
CA ASN A 15 -8.98 -5.38 -17.04
C ASN A 15 -7.67 -6.17 -16.89
N PRO A 16 -7.68 -7.35 -16.25
CA PRO A 16 -6.49 -8.17 -16.09
C PRO A 16 -6.01 -8.87 -17.37
N ALA A 17 -6.80 -8.88 -18.45
CA ALA A 17 -6.50 -9.62 -19.67
C ALA A 17 -5.12 -9.32 -20.28
N PRO A 18 -4.65 -8.06 -20.36
CA PRO A 18 -3.32 -7.76 -20.90
C PRO A 18 -2.16 -8.37 -20.09
N TYR A 19 -2.39 -8.59 -18.80
CA TYR A 19 -1.38 -9.02 -17.82
C TYR A 19 -1.38 -10.55 -17.60
N LEU A 20 -2.56 -11.19 -17.70
CA LEU A 20 -2.76 -12.62 -17.44
C LEU A 20 -2.88 -13.48 -18.69
N LYS A 21 -2.44 -13.02 -19.85
CA LYS A 21 -2.58 -13.69 -21.14
C LYS A 21 -1.95 -15.09 -21.21
N ASP A 22 -0.99 -15.39 -20.34
CA ASP A 22 -0.31 -16.69 -20.27
C ASP A 22 -0.97 -17.66 -19.28
N TYR A 23 -2.10 -17.25 -18.64
CA TYR A 23 -2.82 -18.04 -17.65
C TYR A 23 -4.25 -18.31 -18.11
N ASP A 24 -4.81 -19.42 -17.64
CA ASP A 24 -6.26 -19.66 -17.69
C ASP A 24 -6.89 -18.97 -16.49
N TRP A 25 -7.63 -17.90 -16.72
CA TRP A 25 -8.14 -17.06 -15.64
C TRP A 25 -9.61 -16.68 -15.80
N LYS A 26 -10.26 -16.42 -14.68
CA LYS A 26 -11.62 -15.87 -14.61
C LYS A 26 -11.67 -14.81 -13.51
N MET A 27 -12.28 -13.68 -13.81
CA MET A 27 -12.59 -12.65 -12.83
C MET A 27 -13.90 -12.95 -12.12
N VAL A 28 -13.92 -12.74 -10.81
CA VAL A 28 -15.09 -12.85 -9.96
C VAL A 28 -15.17 -11.59 -9.12
N THR A 29 -16.21 -10.81 -9.35
CA THR A 29 -16.54 -9.64 -8.54
C THR A 29 -17.18 -10.09 -7.23
N LEU A 30 -16.64 -9.61 -6.11
CA LEU A 30 -17.12 -9.92 -4.78
C LEU A 30 -18.08 -8.84 -4.26
N THR A 31 -19.09 -9.29 -3.53
CA THR A 31 -19.96 -8.49 -2.66
C THR A 31 -20.28 -9.36 -1.45
N ALA A 32 -20.78 -8.78 -0.36
CA ALA A 32 -21.24 -9.58 0.78
C ALA A 32 -22.32 -10.60 0.38
N PRO A 33 -22.43 -11.76 1.06
CA PRO A 33 -21.51 -12.29 2.08
C PRO A 33 -20.26 -12.95 1.46
N VAL A 34 -19.12 -12.36 1.69
CA VAL A 34 -17.81 -12.74 1.06
C VAL A 34 -17.42 -14.19 1.36
N ALA A 35 -17.54 -14.61 2.62
CA ALA A 35 -17.09 -15.93 3.06
C ALA A 35 -17.83 -17.08 2.35
N GLU A 36 -19.13 -16.92 2.10
CA GLU A 36 -19.95 -17.93 1.39
C GLU A 36 -19.57 -18.01 -0.09
N LYS A 37 -19.32 -16.86 -0.73
CA LYS A 37 -18.90 -16.79 -2.14
C LYS A 37 -17.53 -17.42 -2.34
N ILE A 38 -16.56 -17.12 -1.49
CA ILE A 38 -15.23 -17.72 -1.56
C ILE A 38 -15.30 -19.23 -1.30
N ARG A 39 -16.15 -19.68 -0.37
CA ARG A 39 -16.39 -21.11 -0.13
C ARG A 39 -16.95 -21.81 -1.37
N ALA A 40 -17.95 -21.22 -2.02
CA ALA A 40 -18.51 -21.80 -3.26
C ALA A 40 -17.47 -21.88 -4.37
N LEU A 41 -16.60 -20.87 -4.52
CA LEU A 41 -15.49 -20.90 -5.46
C LEU A 41 -14.47 -22.01 -5.13
N ALA A 42 -14.16 -22.21 -3.86
CA ALA A 42 -13.25 -23.28 -3.43
C ALA A 42 -13.86 -24.68 -3.70
N GLU A 43 -15.15 -24.87 -3.38
CA GLU A 43 -15.85 -26.14 -3.57
C GLU A 43 -16.08 -26.50 -5.04
N SER A 44 -16.10 -25.51 -5.94
CA SER A 44 -16.20 -25.78 -7.39
C SER A 44 -15.00 -26.57 -7.93
N GLY A 45 -13.84 -26.42 -7.30
CA GLY A 45 -12.58 -27.02 -7.76
C GLY A 45 -12.08 -26.47 -9.10
N ASP A 46 -12.61 -25.33 -9.55
CA ASP A 46 -12.28 -24.74 -10.85
C ASP A 46 -10.96 -23.97 -10.84
N PHE A 47 -10.45 -23.59 -9.68
CA PHE A 47 -9.29 -22.69 -9.53
C PHE A 47 -8.16 -23.33 -8.76
N ASP A 48 -6.93 -23.04 -9.18
CA ASP A 48 -5.70 -23.50 -8.53
C ASP A 48 -5.12 -22.44 -7.59
N VAL A 49 -5.39 -21.16 -7.85
CA VAL A 49 -4.88 -20.01 -7.05
C VAL A 49 -5.83 -18.82 -7.15
N PHE A 50 -5.87 -18.00 -6.08
CA PHE A 50 -6.68 -16.80 -5.98
C PHE A 50 -5.78 -15.54 -6.03
N LEU A 51 -5.91 -14.77 -7.10
CA LEU A 51 -5.30 -13.44 -7.24
C LEU A 51 -6.23 -12.44 -6.57
N ASN A 52 -5.91 -12.06 -5.33
CA ASN A 52 -6.71 -11.13 -4.56
C ASN A 52 -6.27 -9.69 -4.84
N VAL A 53 -7.13 -8.90 -5.46
CA VAL A 53 -6.96 -7.46 -5.68
C VAL A 53 -8.09 -6.65 -5.03
N CYS A 54 -8.84 -7.26 -4.11
CA CYS A 54 -9.91 -6.58 -3.39
C CYS A 54 -9.34 -5.56 -2.39
N GLU A 55 -9.87 -4.35 -2.44
CA GLU A 55 -9.57 -3.25 -1.51
C GLU A 55 -10.69 -3.04 -0.47
N GLY A 56 -11.81 -3.77 -0.60
CA GLY A 56 -13.03 -3.60 0.17
C GLY A 56 -14.03 -2.70 -0.57
N TYR A 57 -15.28 -2.86 -0.28
CA TYR A 57 -16.33 -2.12 -0.93
C TYR A 57 -17.32 -1.54 0.10
N GLU A 58 -17.41 -0.20 0.10
CA GLU A 58 -18.42 0.55 0.85
C GLU A 58 -19.42 1.11 -0.14
N PHE A 59 -20.70 0.84 0.05
CA PHE A 59 -21.75 1.42 -0.76
C PHE A 59 -22.12 2.81 -0.23
N GLU A 60 -22.25 3.78 -1.13
CA GLU A 60 -22.70 5.13 -0.77
C GLU A 60 -24.23 5.21 -0.59
N ASP A 61 -24.98 4.27 -1.19
CA ASP A 61 -26.43 4.21 -1.13
C ASP A 61 -26.91 3.25 -0.05
N GLU A 62 -27.83 3.72 0.84
CA GLU A 62 -28.40 2.93 1.94
C GLU A 62 -29.12 1.64 1.46
N GLU A 63 -29.60 1.60 0.19
CA GLU A 63 -30.28 0.43 -0.37
C GLU A 63 -29.33 -0.74 -0.66
N ASP A 64 -28.03 -0.48 -0.85
CA ASP A 64 -27.01 -1.46 -1.21
C ASP A 64 -26.00 -1.72 -0.07
N GLU A 65 -26.16 -1.08 1.10
CA GLU A 65 -25.23 -1.20 2.25
C GLU A 65 -24.99 -2.66 2.66
N GLU A 66 -25.99 -3.54 2.49
CA GLU A 66 -25.90 -4.98 2.80
C GLU A 66 -24.90 -5.74 1.89
N LEU A 67 -24.49 -5.16 0.77
CA LEU A 67 -23.56 -5.77 -0.19
C LEU A 67 -22.10 -5.39 0.09
N GLY A 68 -21.87 -4.37 0.94
CA GLY A 68 -20.56 -3.89 1.33
C GLY A 68 -19.77 -4.91 2.15
N TYR A 69 -18.44 -4.81 2.11
CA TYR A 69 -17.54 -5.65 2.90
C TYR A 69 -16.16 -4.99 3.08
N GLU A 70 -15.46 -5.38 4.13
CA GLU A 70 -14.08 -4.98 4.35
C GLU A 70 -13.11 -5.95 3.66
N ALA A 71 -12.03 -5.43 3.05
CA ALA A 71 -11.04 -6.26 2.34
C ALA A 71 -10.43 -7.38 3.22
N ILE A 72 -10.34 -7.17 4.53
CA ILE A 72 -9.84 -8.18 5.47
C ILE A 72 -10.76 -9.42 5.53
N GLU A 73 -12.05 -9.31 5.23
CA GLU A 73 -12.97 -10.44 5.20
C GLU A 73 -12.63 -11.42 4.09
N VAL A 74 -12.15 -10.90 2.94
CA VAL A 74 -11.67 -11.72 1.82
C VAL A 74 -10.47 -12.56 2.27
N VAL A 75 -9.49 -11.91 2.91
CA VAL A 75 -8.28 -12.56 3.41
C VAL A 75 -8.63 -13.61 4.47
N ALA A 76 -9.48 -13.26 5.43
CA ALA A 76 -9.93 -14.19 6.48
C ALA A 76 -10.63 -15.42 5.91
N ALA A 77 -11.47 -15.26 4.88
CA ALA A 77 -12.16 -16.38 4.22
C ALA A 77 -11.17 -17.29 3.46
N LEU A 78 -10.21 -16.70 2.74
CA LEU A 78 -9.17 -17.45 2.02
C LEU A 78 -8.26 -18.23 2.98
N GLU A 79 -7.91 -17.66 4.13
CA GLU A 79 -7.11 -18.31 5.17
C GLU A 79 -7.88 -19.44 5.86
N ALA A 80 -9.15 -19.18 6.25
CA ALA A 80 -10.00 -20.18 6.91
C ALA A 80 -10.20 -21.45 6.06
N LEU A 81 -10.21 -21.31 4.74
CA LEU A 81 -10.31 -22.41 3.79
C LEU A 81 -8.94 -22.93 3.34
N ASN A 82 -7.86 -22.39 3.89
CA ASN A 82 -6.48 -22.72 3.52
C ASN A 82 -6.23 -22.68 2.02
N LEU A 83 -6.75 -21.69 1.32
CA LEU A 83 -6.58 -21.53 -0.13
C LEU A 83 -5.23 -20.87 -0.46
N PRO A 84 -4.62 -21.17 -1.62
CA PRO A 84 -3.47 -20.44 -2.11
C PRO A 84 -3.93 -19.09 -2.66
N PHE A 85 -3.51 -17.98 -2.06
CA PHE A 85 -3.89 -16.62 -2.47
C PHE A 85 -2.71 -15.65 -2.46
N THR A 86 -2.77 -14.63 -3.30
CA THR A 86 -1.77 -13.58 -3.41
C THR A 86 -2.06 -12.42 -2.46
N GLY A 87 -1.07 -11.53 -2.28
CA GLY A 87 -1.20 -10.36 -1.43
C GLY A 87 -0.92 -10.66 0.04
N ALA A 88 -1.21 -9.68 0.88
CA ALA A 88 -0.98 -9.77 2.33
C ALA A 88 -1.89 -10.78 3.01
N ASP A 89 -1.43 -11.33 4.11
CA ASP A 89 -2.23 -12.15 5.03
C ASP A 89 -2.78 -11.31 6.21
N SER A 90 -3.65 -11.89 7.02
CA SER A 90 -4.31 -11.19 8.12
C SER A 90 -3.37 -10.66 9.20
N ARG A 91 -2.12 -11.14 9.28
CA ARG A 91 -1.14 -10.73 10.30
C ARG A 91 -0.66 -9.30 10.11
N CYS A 92 -0.57 -8.83 8.87
CA CYS A 92 -0.10 -7.50 8.53
C CYS A 92 -0.85 -6.95 7.31
N PHE A 93 -2.19 -6.96 7.38
CA PHE A 93 -3.04 -6.51 6.28
C PHE A 93 -3.21 -4.99 6.25
N ASP A 94 -3.47 -4.40 7.42
CA ASP A 94 -3.73 -2.97 7.58
C ASP A 94 -2.97 -2.42 8.81
N PRO A 95 -1.62 -2.34 8.76
CA PRO A 95 -0.83 -1.87 9.90
C PRO A 95 -0.99 -0.36 10.09
N THR A 96 -1.12 0.07 11.32
CA THR A 96 -1.16 1.49 11.67
C THR A 96 0.22 2.16 11.50
N ARG A 97 0.26 3.47 11.28
CA ARG A 97 1.53 4.21 11.20
C ARG A 97 2.32 4.17 12.51
N GLU A 98 1.64 4.04 13.64
CA GLU A 98 2.27 3.86 14.96
C GLU A 98 2.97 2.51 15.06
N GLU A 99 2.34 1.43 14.58
CA GLU A 99 2.96 0.10 14.50
C GLU A 99 4.16 0.11 13.55
N MET A 100 3.99 0.67 12.34
CA MET A 100 5.07 0.80 11.36
C MET A 100 6.26 1.57 11.96
N GLN A 101 6.02 2.72 12.62
CA GLN A 101 7.06 3.51 13.26
C GLN A 101 7.75 2.73 14.38
N SER A 102 6.99 2.06 15.25
CA SER A 102 7.54 1.27 16.35
C SER A 102 8.44 0.13 15.85
N VAL A 103 7.99 -0.57 14.79
CA VAL A 103 8.77 -1.64 14.15
C VAL A 103 10.02 -1.09 13.47
N ALA A 104 9.90 0.02 12.75
CA ALA A 104 11.02 0.68 12.08
C ALA A 104 12.09 1.12 13.09
N ASP A 105 11.69 1.78 14.19
CA ASP A 105 12.58 2.22 15.27
C ASP A 105 13.32 1.02 15.91
N ALA A 106 12.60 -0.07 16.19
CA ALA A 106 13.17 -1.28 16.77
C ALA A 106 14.20 -1.98 15.86
N ASN A 107 14.09 -1.79 14.55
CA ASN A 107 14.95 -2.41 13.54
C ASN A 107 15.95 -1.43 12.89
N GLY A 108 16.03 -0.19 13.37
CA GLY A 108 16.94 0.85 12.84
C GLY A 108 16.65 1.21 11.38
N VAL A 109 15.38 1.14 10.95
CA VAL A 109 14.88 1.63 9.67
C VAL A 109 14.46 3.08 9.84
N GLY A 110 14.87 3.97 8.93
CA GLY A 110 14.41 5.37 8.98
C GLY A 110 12.90 5.46 8.77
N PHE A 111 12.20 6.17 9.66
CA PHE A 111 10.76 6.39 9.56
C PHE A 111 10.41 7.84 9.88
N ALA A 112 9.39 8.41 9.24
CA ALA A 112 8.93 9.76 9.54
C ALA A 112 8.32 9.78 10.96
N LYS A 113 9.02 10.45 11.89
CA LYS A 113 8.62 10.51 13.29
C LYS A 113 7.29 11.25 13.44
N GLY A 114 6.34 10.68 14.17
CA GLY A 114 5.05 11.30 14.37
C GLY A 114 4.30 10.76 15.58
N TYR A 115 3.15 11.38 15.84
CA TYR A 115 2.26 11.04 16.94
C TYR A 115 0.81 11.09 16.47
N ARG A 116 -0.01 10.14 16.92
CA ARG A 116 -1.46 10.26 16.86
C ARG A 116 -1.91 11.14 18.03
N VAL A 117 -2.82 12.07 17.73
CA VAL A 117 -3.38 12.98 18.72
C VAL A 117 -4.90 13.05 18.58
N TYR A 118 -5.57 13.27 19.69
CA TYR A 118 -7.03 13.29 19.76
C TYR A 118 -7.58 14.71 20.06
N SER A 119 -6.70 15.65 20.38
CA SER A 119 -7.09 17.03 20.66
C SER A 119 -5.97 18.03 20.31
N VAL A 120 -6.34 19.30 20.27
CA VAL A 120 -5.39 20.41 20.07
C VAL A 120 -4.43 20.52 21.24
N GLU A 121 -4.91 20.31 22.48
CA GLU A 121 -4.12 20.38 23.70
C GLU A 121 -3.03 19.29 23.72
N GLU A 122 -3.36 18.09 23.28
CA GLU A 122 -2.39 16.99 23.14
C GLU A 122 -1.36 17.31 22.06
N ALA A 123 -1.81 17.86 20.91
CA ALA A 123 -0.94 18.29 19.83
C ALA A 123 0.06 19.34 20.29
N GLU A 124 -0.39 20.37 21.06
CA GLU A 124 0.47 21.42 21.61
C GLU A 124 1.55 20.88 22.54
N GLN A 125 1.26 19.78 23.26
CA GLN A 125 2.24 19.12 24.12
C GLN A 125 3.27 18.31 23.34
N LEU A 126 2.86 17.62 22.27
CA LEU A 126 3.70 16.66 21.55
C LEU A 126 4.48 17.29 20.39
N VAL A 127 3.99 18.39 19.79
CA VAL A 127 4.62 19.06 18.66
C VAL A 127 6.06 19.50 18.91
N LYS A 128 6.41 19.84 20.14
CA LYS A 128 7.77 20.20 20.55
C LYS A 128 8.81 19.07 20.38
N ASN A 129 8.35 17.84 20.22
CA ASN A 129 9.20 16.67 19.97
C ASN A 129 9.39 16.38 18.47
N LEU A 130 8.81 17.20 17.59
CA LEU A 130 8.88 17.08 16.14
C LEU A 130 9.64 18.28 15.54
N ARG A 131 10.23 18.06 14.39
CA ARG A 131 10.87 19.11 13.58
C ARG A 131 9.91 19.61 12.52
N PHE A 132 9.84 20.93 12.35
CA PHE A 132 9.09 21.54 11.25
C PHE A 132 9.81 21.37 9.90
N PRO A 133 9.09 21.32 8.78
CA PRO A 133 7.62 21.33 8.65
C PRO A 133 6.99 20.05 9.21
N ILE A 134 5.70 20.13 9.56
CA ILE A 134 4.92 19.00 10.08
C ILE A 134 3.77 18.73 9.11
N MET A 135 3.54 17.44 8.81
CA MET A 135 2.40 16.97 8.05
C MET A 135 1.29 16.51 8.99
N ILE A 136 0.08 16.98 8.76
CA ILE A 136 -1.11 16.53 9.48
C ILE A 136 -1.93 15.65 8.53
N LYS A 137 -2.19 14.42 8.96
CA LYS A 137 -2.86 13.38 8.16
C LYS A 137 -4.06 12.81 8.90
N HIS A 138 -4.92 12.17 8.13
CA HIS A 138 -5.90 11.23 8.67
C HIS A 138 -5.20 10.18 9.56
N PRO A 139 -5.79 9.75 10.69
CA PRO A 139 -5.12 8.84 11.64
C PRO A 139 -4.83 7.44 11.06
N LYS A 140 -5.60 6.99 10.07
CA LYS A 140 -5.52 5.61 9.58
C LYS A 140 -5.67 5.45 8.06
N SER A 141 -6.19 6.44 7.32
CA SER A 141 -6.65 6.22 5.95
C SER A 141 -5.53 6.18 4.90
N TYR A 142 -5.88 5.63 3.76
CA TYR A 142 -5.14 5.56 2.51
C TYR A 142 -5.60 6.64 1.52
N GLY A 143 -4.99 6.72 0.34
CA GLY A 143 -5.51 7.51 -0.76
C GLY A 143 -5.43 9.03 -0.60
N SER A 144 -4.66 9.56 0.36
CA SER A 144 -4.59 10.99 0.70
C SER A 144 -5.89 11.57 1.24
N THR A 145 -6.80 10.75 1.78
CA THR A 145 -8.07 11.18 2.38
C THR A 145 -7.82 12.27 3.43
N GLY A 146 -8.54 13.40 3.34
CA GLY A 146 -8.43 14.53 4.25
C GLY A 146 -7.09 15.27 4.19
N MET A 147 -6.22 14.96 3.24
CA MET A 147 -4.97 15.70 3.00
C MET A 147 -5.16 16.76 1.93
N PHE A 148 -4.87 18.00 2.28
CA PHE A 148 -4.91 19.16 1.40
C PHE A 148 -3.55 19.85 1.38
N LYS A 149 -3.38 20.85 0.54
CA LYS A 149 -2.10 21.58 0.44
C LYS A 149 -1.66 22.20 1.76
N ASP A 150 -2.60 22.65 2.58
CA ASP A 150 -2.38 23.22 3.92
C ASP A 150 -2.21 22.17 5.03
N SER A 151 -2.27 20.87 4.69
CA SER A 151 -1.94 19.79 5.64
C SER A 151 -0.44 19.78 5.99
N ARG A 152 0.42 20.40 5.17
CA ARG A 152 1.79 20.73 5.54
C ARG A 152 1.81 22.05 6.30
N ALA A 153 2.29 22.02 7.53
CA ALA A 153 2.33 23.14 8.47
C ALA A 153 3.76 23.56 8.78
N ASP A 154 4.09 24.83 8.58
CA ASP A 154 5.40 25.43 8.86
C ASP A 154 5.43 26.14 10.22
N THR A 155 4.28 26.32 10.86
CA THR A 155 4.14 27.01 12.16
C THR A 155 3.24 26.22 13.12
N LEU A 156 3.41 26.49 14.43
CA LEU A 156 2.55 25.90 15.46
C LEU A 156 1.07 26.21 15.23
N GLU A 157 0.75 27.45 14.86
CA GLU A 157 -0.63 27.89 14.59
C GLU A 157 -1.26 27.06 13.47
N GLN A 158 -0.52 26.81 12.38
CA GLN A 158 -0.99 25.96 11.28
C GLN A 158 -1.19 24.51 11.73
N VAL A 159 -0.25 23.95 12.52
CA VAL A 159 -0.40 22.60 13.10
C VAL A 159 -1.69 22.49 13.89
N LEU A 160 -1.92 23.40 14.85
CA LEU A 160 -3.11 23.34 15.72
C LEU A 160 -4.41 23.52 14.92
N THR A 161 -4.38 24.38 13.89
CA THR A 161 -5.52 24.57 12.98
C THR A 161 -5.87 23.30 12.24
N GLN A 162 -4.88 22.63 11.64
CA GLN A 162 -5.09 21.39 10.90
C GLN A 162 -5.45 20.21 11.81
N VAL A 163 -4.82 20.09 12.98
CA VAL A 163 -5.19 19.08 13.97
C VAL A 163 -6.65 19.25 14.39
N LYS A 164 -7.09 20.49 14.67
CA LYS A 164 -8.49 20.74 15.01
C LYS A 164 -9.45 20.28 13.91
N ARG A 165 -9.13 20.59 12.64
CA ARG A 165 -9.92 20.17 11.48
C ARG A 165 -10.00 18.64 11.40
N VAL A 166 -8.84 17.97 11.35
CA VAL A 166 -8.77 16.51 11.15
C VAL A 166 -9.38 15.76 12.34
N CYS A 167 -9.14 16.20 13.58
CA CYS A 167 -9.78 15.59 14.75
C CYS A 167 -11.30 15.77 14.75
N SER A 168 -11.82 16.93 14.27
CA SER A 168 -13.25 17.16 14.20
C SER A 168 -13.93 16.29 13.14
N GLU A 169 -13.23 15.98 12.07
CA GLU A 169 -13.73 15.19 10.94
C GLU A 169 -13.60 13.68 11.17
N PHE A 170 -12.47 13.25 11.73
CA PHE A 170 -12.10 11.82 11.82
C PHE A 170 -11.84 11.31 13.25
N GLY A 171 -12.11 12.12 14.26
CA GLY A 171 -11.94 11.74 15.68
C GLY A 171 -10.50 11.77 16.19
N ALA A 172 -9.49 11.77 15.33
CA ALA A 172 -8.07 11.86 15.66
C ALA A 172 -7.28 12.40 14.46
N ALA A 173 -6.05 12.84 14.71
CA ALA A 173 -5.11 13.25 13.67
C ALA A 173 -3.74 12.59 13.89
N ARG A 174 -2.99 12.34 12.81
CA ARG A 174 -1.57 12.05 12.88
C ARG A 174 -0.78 13.30 12.53
N MET A 175 0.11 13.70 13.43
CA MET A 175 1.15 14.71 13.17
C MET A 175 2.47 14.00 12.94
N GLU A 176 3.18 14.29 11.86
CA GLU A 176 4.51 13.72 11.60
C GLU A 176 5.46 14.72 10.95
N GLU A 177 6.75 14.53 11.14
CA GLU A 177 7.78 15.34 10.49
C GLU A 177 7.65 15.20 8.97
N PHE A 178 7.49 16.33 8.26
CA PHE A 178 7.53 16.34 6.80
C PHE A 178 8.98 16.30 6.33
N ILE A 179 9.35 15.22 5.69
CA ILE A 179 10.71 15.05 5.15
C ILE A 179 10.82 15.84 3.84
N VAL A 180 11.46 16.99 3.88
CA VAL A 180 11.70 17.81 2.69
C VAL A 180 12.70 17.12 1.79
N GLY A 181 12.34 16.94 0.50
CA GLY A 181 13.18 16.31 -0.51
C GLY A 181 12.40 15.43 -1.48
N LYS A 182 13.09 14.45 -2.07
CA LYS A 182 12.53 13.59 -3.10
C LYS A 182 11.71 12.45 -2.51
N GLU A 183 10.72 11.99 -3.28
CA GLU A 183 9.89 10.84 -2.92
C GLU A 183 10.11 9.67 -3.88
N PHE A 184 10.13 8.46 -3.33
CA PHE A 184 10.39 7.22 -4.04
C PHE A 184 9.40 6.15 -3.62
N ASN A 185 9.17 5.20 -4.50
CA ASN A 185 8.43 3.98 -4.20
C ASN A 185 9.35 2.77 -4.35
N VAL A 186 9.17 1.78 -3.47
CA VAL A 186 9.94 0.54 -3.46
C VAL A 186 8.98 -0.64 -3.33
N LEU A 187 8.85 -1.45 -4.37
CA LEU A 187 8.02 -2.67 -4.36
C LEU A 187 8.87 -3.86 -3.93
N VAL A 188 8.43 -4.52 -2.88
CA VAL A 188 9.04 -5.75 -2.33
C VAL A 188 8.07 -6.90 -2.46
N VAL A 189 8.57 -8.07 -2.84
CA VAL A 189 7.76 -9.27 -3.08
C VAL A 189 8.42 -10.46 -2.42
N ASP A 190 7.64 -11.36 -1.84
CA ASP A 190 8.14 -12.63 -1.34
C ASP A 190 9.01 -13.31 -2.39
N ASN A 191 10.12 -13.88 -1.93
CA ASN A 191 10.92 -14.75 -2.75
C ASN A 191 10.59 -16.23 -2.40
N PRO A 192 9.85 -16.95 -3.24
CA PRO A 192 9.43 -18.32 -2.93
C PRO A 192 10.59 -19.31 -2.83
N ASP A 193 11.73 -18.98 -3.42
CA ASP A 193 12.92 -19.83 -3.41
C ASP A 193 13.86 -19.50 -2.24
N ASP A 194 13.75 -18.29 -1.66
CA ASP A 194 14.54 -17.84 -0.51
C ASP A 194 13.76 -16.80 0.32
N ILE A 195 13.03 -17.26 1.32
CA ILE A 195 12.15 -16.40 2.16
C ILE A 195 12.91 -15.35 2.99
N GLU A 196 14.17 -15.64 3.30
CA GLU A 196 15.01 -14.68 4.03
C GLU A 196 15.46 -13.52 3.15
N ASN A 197 15.32 -13.66 1.84
CA ASN A 197 15.74 -12.66 0.86
C ASN A 197 14.59 -12.31 -0.10
N PRO A 198 13.61 -11.50 0.31
CA PRO A 198 12.55 -11.02 -0.58
C PRO A 198 13.13 -10.31 -1.80
N PHE A 199 12.44 -10.44 -2.92
CA PHE A 199 12.81 -9.78 -4.17
C PHE A 199 12.38 -8.32 -4.15
N VAL A 200 13.27 -7.42 -4.54
CA VAL A 200 12.98 -5.99 -4.59
C VAL A 200 13.10 -5.48 -6.01
N TYR A 201 12.02 -4.91 -6.51
CA TYR A 201 11.95 -4.33 -7.85
C TYR A 201 12.82 -3.08 -7.98
N PRO A 202 13.14 -2.62 -9.22
CA PRO A 202 13.76 -1.32 -9.43
C PRO A 202 12.89 -0.21 -8.83
N PRO A 203 13.43 0.63 -7.92
CA PRO A 203 12.66 1.73 -7.33
C PRO A 203 12.26 2.78 -8.34
N ALA A 204 11.14 3.45 -8.09
CA ALA A 204 10.65 4.58 -8.87
C ALA A 204 10.79 5.89 -8.07
N GLU A 205 11.31 6.95 -8.70
CA GLU A 205 11.23 8.33 -8.20
C GLU A 205 9.90 8.94 -8.67
N LEU A 206 9.13 9.48 -7.73
CA LEU A 206 7.93 10.24 -8.03
C LEU A 206 8.30 11.69 -8.36
N ILE A 207 7.91 12.14 -9.53
CA ILE A 207 8.14 13.51 -9.98
C ILE A 207 6.84 14.29 -9.83
N PHE A 208 6.80 15.18 -8.86
CA PHE A 208 5.65 16.05 -8.65
C PHE A 208 5.56 17.15 -9.71
N PRO A 209 4.34 17.61 -10.03
CA PRO A 209 4.13 18.81 -10.82
C PRO A 209 4.81 20.04 -10.22
N VAL A 210 5.10 21.05 -11.03
CA VAL A 210 5.74 22.28 -10.55
C VAL A 210 4.89 22.95 -9.47
N GLY A 211 5.48 23.18 -8.32
CA GLY A 211 4.83 23.83 -7.18
C GLY A 211 4.16 22.85 -6.20
N GLU A 212 4.25 21.54 -6.48
CA GLU A 212 3.78 20.49 -5.59
C GLU A 212 4.96 19.69 -5.00
N GLU A 213 4.80 19.24 -3.74
CA GLU A 213 5.85 18.54 -3.01
C GLU A 213 5.38 17.22 -2.38
N PHE A 214 4.09 16.96 -2.37
CA PHE A 214 3.48 15.75 -1.81
C PHE A 214 2.10 15.48 -2.40
N TRP A 215 1.61 14.24 -2.26
CA TRP A 215 0.28 13.87 -2.64
C TRP A 215 -0.78 14.48 -1.72
N HIS A 216 -1.74 15.20 -2.29
CA HIS A 216 -2.94 15.66 -1.60
C HIS A 216 -4.18 15.45 -2.49
N THR A 217 -5.36 15.53 -1.90
CA THR A 217 -6.63 15.19 -2.55
C THR A 217 -6.82 15.91 -3.88
N ASP A 218 -6.48 17.23 -3.92
CA ASP A 218 -6.74 18.06 -5.10
C ASP A 218 -5.92 17.66 -6.34
N ILE A 219 -4.79 16.97 -6.15
CA ILE A 219 -3.92 16.55 -7.27
C ILE A 219 -3.93 15.05 -7.50
N LYS A 220 -4.22 14.25 -6.49
CA LYS A 220 -4.15 12.79 -6.60
C LYS A 220 -5.24 12.22 -7.50
N TRP A 221 -6.41 12.83 -7.49
CA TRP A 221 -7.60 12.38 -8.20
C TRP A 221 -7.95 13.25 -9.42
N ASP A 222 -7.10 14.26 -9.74
CA ASP A 222 -7.23 15.02 -10.97
C ASP A 222 -6.37 14.41 -12.08
N TYR A 223 -6.97 13.59 -12.92
CA TYR A 223 -6.31 12.93 -14.05
C TYR A 223 -5.73 13.90 -15.10
N ASN A 224 -6.03 15.21 -15.01
CA ASN A 224 -5.41 16.22 -15.86
C ASN A 224 -4.05 16.70 -15.33
N ILE A 225 -3.70 16.34 -14.09
CA ILE A 225 -2.41 16.71 -13.48
C ILE A 225 -1.42 15.57 -13.73
N PRO A 226 -0.42 15.76 -14.60
CA PRO A 226 0.52 14.71 -14.93
C PRO A 226 1.47 14.45 -13.75
N PHE A 227 1.45 13.24 -13.24
CA PHE A 227 2.52 12.68 -12.44
C PHE A 227 3.46 11.87 -13.34
N ASP A 228 4.72 11.87 -13.01
CA ASP A 228 5.71 11.07 -13.70
C ASP A 228 6.46 10.19 -12.70
N PHE A 229 6.69 8.94 -13.08
CA PHE A 229 7.50 8.00 -12.32
C PHE A 229 8.74 7.68 -13.15
N LYS A 230 9.92 7.82 -12.55
CA LYS A 230 11.19 7.54 -13.22
C LYS A 230 11.94 6.44 -12.50
N GLU A 231 12.47 5.49 -13.27
CA GLU A 231 13.35 4.48 -12.72
C GLU A 231 14.57 5.14 -12.06
N VAL A 232 14.88 4.70 -10.85
CA VAL A 232 16.13 5.10 -10.17
C VAL A 232 17.29 4.33 -10.80
N THR A 233 18.08 5.02 -11.62
CA THR A 233 19.20 4.43 -12.38
C THR A 233 20.56 4.57 -11.67
N ASP A 234 20.69 5.49 -10.70
CA ASP A 234 21.89 5.61 -9.89
C ASP A 234 22.08 4.34 -9.03
N PRO A 235 23.18 3.59 -9.19
CA PRO A 235 23.34 2.29 -8.54
C PRO A 235 23.42 2.37 -7.01
N GLU A 236 24.01 3.43 -6.46
CA GLU A 236 24.15 3.60 -5.03
C GLU A 236 22.80 3.93 -4.38
N LEU A 237 22.06 4.87 -4.95
CA LEU A 237 20.73 5.23 -4.47
C LEU A 237 19.75 4.05 -4.63
N LYS A 238 19.81 3.37 -5.78
CA LYS A 238 19.00 2.17 -6.03
C LYS A 238 19.22 1.12 -4.95
N ALA A 239 20.47 0.80 -4.66
CA ALA A 239 20.82 -0.20 -3.63
C ALA A 239 20.36 0.24 -2.23
N LYS A 240 20.49 1.52 -1.88
CA LYS A 240 20.02 2.07 -0.59
C LYS A 240 18.49 1.93 -0.46
N LEU A 241 17.74 2.37 -1.46
CA LEU A 241 16.27 2.28 -1.47
C LEU A 241 15.79 0.83 -1.37
N GLN A 242 16.37 -0.05 -2.18
CA GLN A 242 16.05 -1.47 -2.15
C GLN A 242 16.34 -2.10 -0.79
N ASN A 243 17.46 -1.76 -0.15
CA ASN A 243 17.80 -2.25 1.18
C ASN A 243 16.81 -1.77 2.25
N GLU A 244 16.45 -0.48 2.26
CA GLU A 244 15.50 0.05 3.25
C GLU A 244 14.10 -0.54 3.07
N GLY A 245 13.59 -0.63 1.83
CA GLY A 245 12.31 -1.28 1.54
C GLY A 245 12.29 -2.76 1.96
N LYS A 246 13.36 -3.51 1.65
CA LYS A 246 13.53 -4.90 2.08
C LYS A 246 13.51 -5.04 3.60
N ARG A 247 14.27 -4.20 4.32
CA ARG A 247 14.33 -4.22 5.78
C ARG A 247 12.97 -3.94 6.41
N MET A 248 12.26 -2.94 5.89
CA MET A 248 10.92 -2.61 6.37
C MET A 248 9.92 -3.75 6.13
N PHE A 249 9.91 -4.32 4.93
CA PHE A 249 9.05 -5.45 4.57
C PHE A 249 9.27 -6.66 5.50
N GLN A 250 10.53 -7.01 5.75
CA GLN A 250 10.91 -8.11 6.64
C GLN A 250 10.57 -7.81 8.10
N ALA A 251 10.87 -6.61 8.59
CA ALA A 251 10.61 -6.21 9.96
C ALA A 251 9.11 -6.21 10.29
N MET A 252 8.29 -5.77 9.34
CA MET A 252 6.82 -5.82 9.46
C MET A 252 6.25 -7.23 9.32
N GLY A 253 7.02 -8.19 8.81
CA GLY A 253 6.54 -9.55 8.56
C GLY A 253 5.48 -9.62 7.46
N ILE A 254 5.54 -8.71 6.48
CA ILE A 254 4.59 -8.69 5.37
C ILE A 254 4.74 -9.92 4.51
N ALA A 255 3.62 -10.50 4.12
CA ALA A 255 3.54 -11.63 3.21
C ALA A 255 3.07 -11.16 1.82
N GLY A 256 3.42 -11.91 0.78
CA GLY A 256 3.02 -11.63 -0.59
C GLY A 256 3.83 -10.51 -1.21
N TYR A 257 3.31 -9.30 -1.23
CA TYR A 257 3.99 -8.12 -1.75
C TYR A 257 3.53 -6.85 -1.02
N GLY A 258 4.41 -5.84 -0.99
CA GLY A 258 4.15 -4.56 -0.35
C GLY A 258 4.96 -3.44 -0.98
N ARG A 259 4.42 -2.22 -0.98
CA ARG A 259 5.07 -1.01 -1.48
C ARG A 259 5.43 -0.09 -0.33
N CYS A 260 6.71 0.21 -0.19
CA CYS A 260 7.18 1.26 0.69
C CYS A 260 7.16 2.60 -0.05
N ASP A 261 6.59 3.61 0.59
CA ASP A 261 6.66 5.00 0.17
C ASP A 261 7.76 5.67 1.00
N VAL A 262 8.77 6.24 0.35
CA VAL A 262 10.06 6.63 0.95
C VAL A 262 10.39 8.06 0.59
N ARG A 263 10.80 8.87 1.57
CA ARG A 263 11.39 10.18 1.29
C ARG A 263 12.86 10.22 1.61
N MET A 264 13.59 10.96 0.78
CA MET A 264 15.00 11.23 0.96
C MET A 264 15.22 12.70 1.22
N ASN A 265 15.82 13.05 2.35
CA ASN A 265 16.17 14.43 2.65
C ASN A 265 17.41 14.90 1.86
N GLU A 266 17.76 16.19 1.98
CA GLU A 266 18.90 16.80 1.30
C GLU A 266 20.27 16.18 1.70
N LYS A 267 20.33 15.49 2.84
CA LYS A 267 21.53 14.77 3.29
C LYS A 267 21.63 13.36 2.72
N GLY A 268 20.65 12.90 1.93
CA GLY A 268 20.58 11.55 1.40
C GLY A 268 20.15 10.50 2.44
N GLU A 269 19.55 10.92 3.55
CA GLU A 269 18.96 10.04 4.55
C GLU A 269 17.56 9.63 4.10
N LEU A 270 17.23 8.33 4.21
CA LEU A 270 15.96 7.76 3.78
C LEU A 270 15.01 7.60 4.97
N PHE A 271 13.74 7.91 4.73
CA PHE A 271 12.66 7.79 5.70
C PHE A 271 11.46 7.11 5.04
N ILE A 272 11.05 5.98 5.57
CA ILE A 272 9.79 5.34 5.19
C ILE A 272 8.64 6.20 5.71
N LEU A 273 7.67 6.47 4.88
CA LEU A 273 6.44 7.14 5.25
C LEU A 273 5.37 6.13 5.67
N GLU A 274 5.29 5.05 4.87
CA GLU A 274 4.40 3.92 5.09
C GLU A 274 4.85 2.72 4.26
N ILE A 275 4.38 1.54 4.62
CA ILE A 275 4.38 0.37 3.76
C ILE A 275 2.94 -0.06 3.53
N ASN A 276 2.55 -0.16 2.26
CA ASN A 276 1.23 -0.58 1.83
C ASN A 276 1.27 -2.06 1.47
N PRO A 277 0.70 -2.96 2.30
CA PRO A 277 0.51 -4.34 1.91
C PRO A 277 -0.53 -4.43 0.78
N ASN A 278 -0.30 -5.33 -0.16
CA ASN A 278 -1.21 -5.54 -1.30
C ASN A 278 -1.56 -4.26 -2.09
N PRO A 279 -0.56 -3.44 -2.51
CA PRO A 279 -0.84 -2.24 -3.26
C PRO A 279 -1.48 -2.56 -4.61
N ALA A 280 -2.29 -1.64 -5.14
CA ALA A 280 -2.93 -1.76 -6.45
C ALA A 280 -1.91 -2.08 -7.55
N ILE A 281 -2.27 -3.02 -8.42
CA ILE A 281 -1.50 -3.51 -9.56
C ILE A 281 -2.43 -3.71 -10.77
N MET A 282 -1.86 -3.85 -11.95
CA MET A 282 -2.60 -4.09 -13.21
C MET A 282 -3.56 -2.94 -13.59
N LEU A 283 -3.24 -1.73 -13.20
CA LEU A 283 -3.99 -0.57 -13.63
C LEU A 283 -3.85 -0.36 -15.14
N SER A 284 -4.76 0.40 -15.74
CA SER A 284 -4.70 0.65 -17.17
C SER A 284 -3.40 1.40 -17.56
N PRO A 285 -2.84 1.21 -18.77
CA PRO A 285 -1.62 1.89 -19.20
C PRO A 285 -1.67 3.42 -19.14
N LYS A 286 -2.86 4.00 -19.08
CA LYS A 286 -3.06 5.46 -18.94
C LYS A 286 -3.00 5.91 -17.47
N GLU A 287 -3.13 4.96 -16.54
CA GLU A 287 -3.35 5.21 -15.11
C GLU A 287 -2.40 4.37 -14.24
N TYR A 288 -1.28 3.92 -14.81
CA TYR A 288 -0.32 3.12 -14.06
C TYR A 288 0.02 3.75 -12.72
N GLY A 289 -0.17 2.95 -11.66
CA GLY A 289 0.28 3.28 -10.34
C GLY A 289 1.77 2.98 -10.12
N PRO A 290 2.33 3.39 -8.97
CA PRO A 290 3.75 3.16 -8.67
C PRO A 290 4.20 1.70 -8.78
N ALA A 291 3.35 0.74 -8.36
CA ALA A 291 3.67 -0.67 -8.42
C ALA A 291 3.81 -1.16 -9.87
N ASP A 292 2.92 -0.70 -10.77
CA ASP A 292 2.98 -1.06 -12.19
C ASP A 292 4.29 -0.60 -12.83
N TYR A 293 4.70 0.64 -12.58
CA TYR A 293 5.98 1.17 -13.11
C TYR A 293 7.16 0.34 -12.63
N MET A 294 7.23 0.02 -11.34
CA MET A 294 8.33 -0.78 -10.79
C MET A 294 8.36 -2.20 -11.38
N ILE A 295 7.20 -2.82 -11.60
CA ILE A 295 7.10 -4.13 -12.27
C ILE A 295 7.59 -4.02 -13.71
N LEU A 296 7.23 -2.95 -14.44
CA LEU A 296 7.61 -2.73 -15.83
C LEU A 296 9.08 -2.36 -16.01
N TYR A 297 9.74 -1.79 -15.01
CA TYR A 297 11.20 -1.54 -15.02
C TYR A 297 12.02 -2.83 -14.87
N ASP A 298 11.43 -3.89 -14.32
CA ASP A 298 12.09 -5.19 -14.25
C ASP A 298 12.03 -5.91 -15.62
N LYS A 299 13.14 -6.56 -15.99
CA LYS A 299 13.27 -7.25 -17.29
C LYS A 299 12.23 -8.35 -17.50
N ASP A 300 11.76 -8.98 -16.42
CA ASP A 300 10.79 -10.07 -16.46
C ASP A 300 9.33 -9.56 -16.39
N GLY A 301 9.15 -8.27 -16.07
CA GLY A 301 7.88 -7.58 -16.04
C GLY A 301 6.78 -8.31 -15.26
N TYR A 302 5.55 -8.18 -15.72
CA TYR A 302 4.40 -8.83 -15.08
C TYR A 302 4.49 -10.35 -15.04
N LYS A 303 5.10 -10.97 -16.05
CA LYS A 303 5.28 -12.42 -16.04
C LYS A 303 6.14 -12.86 -14.84
N GLY A 304 7.26 -12.20 -14.61
CA GLY A 304 8.12 -12.47 -13.46
C GLY A 304 7.43 -12.17 -12.13
N PHE A 305 6.61 -11.10 -12.07
CA PHE A 305 5.83 -10.75 -10.89
C PHE A 305 4.82 -11.86 -10.54
N PHE A 306 4.00 -12.31 -11.50
CA PHE A 306 3.03 -13.37 -11.25
C PHE A 306 3.68 -14.72 -10.92
N ASP A 307 4.78 -15.07 -11.58
CA ASP A 307 5.53 -16.28 -11.25
C ASP A 307 5.96 -16.28 -9.77
N ARG A 308 6.38 -15.14 -9.23
CA ARG A 308 6.78 -15.00 -7.83
C ARG A 308 5.59 -15.07 -6.88
N ILE A 309 4.55 -14.25 -7.09
CA ILE A 309 3.42 -14.18 -6.15
C ILE A 309 2.59 -15.47 -6.13
N PHE A 310 2.42 -16.15 -7.26
CA PHE A 310 1.70 -17.42 -7.29
C PHE A 310 2.50 -18.55 -6.62
N LYS A 311 3.81 -18.66 -6.88
CA LYS A 311 4.67 -19.61 -6.14
C LYS A 311 4.66 -19.34 -4.64
N SER A 312 4.70 -18.07 -4.24
CA SER A 312 4.61 -17.68 -2.83
C SER A 312 3.26 -18.07 -2.23
N ALA A 313 2.15 -17.85 -2.95
CA ALA A 313 0.82 -18.26 -2.51
C ALA A 313 0.73 -19.77 -2.20
N PHE A 314 1.22 -20.63 -3.09
CA PHE A 314 1.27 -22.10 -2.85
C PHE A 314 2.18 -22.47 -1.70
N ARG A 315 3.33 -21.79 -1.56
CA ARG A 315 4.23 -22.06 -0.43
C ARG A 315 3.57 -21.70 0.90
N ARG A 316 2.95 -20.51 0.99
CA ARG A 316 2.25 -20.05 2.20
C ARG A 316 1.09 -20.99 2.56
N GLN A 317 0.34 -21.49 1.57
CA GLN A 317 -0.69 -22.51 1.80
C GLN A 317 -0.12 -23.74 2.49
N LYS A 318 1.00 -24.28 1.98
CA LYS A 318 1.66 -25.44 2.60
C LYS A 318 2.12 -25.18 4.03
N MET A 319 2.64 -23.97 4.30
CA MET A 319 3.08 -23.59 5.65
C MET A 319 1.93 -23.45 6.63
N ARG A 320 0.74 -23.02 6.18
CA ARG A 320 -0.47 -23.01 7.02
C ARG A 320 -1.02 -24.39 7.33
N SER A 321 -0.68 -25.41 6.51
CA SER A 321 -1.11 -26.80 6.69
C SER A 321 -0.17 -27.63 7.58
N ALA A 322 1.02 -27.13 7.88
CA ALA A 322 2.07 -27.82 8.65
C ALA A 322 2.00 -27.49 10.13
#